data_d5d25dc8248b6a4820d8af9d43158600
#
_entry.id   d5d25dc8248b6a4820d8af9d43158600
#
_cell.length_a   1.000
_cell.length_b   1.000
_cell.length_c   1.000
_cell.angle_alpha   90.00
_cell.angle_beta   90.00
_cell.angle_gamma   90.00
#
_symmetry.space_group_name_H-M   'P 1'
#
loop_
_entity.id
_entity.type
_entity.pdbx_description
1 polymer ?
#
loop_
_entity_poly.entity_id
_entity_poly.type
_entity_poly.pdbx_seq_one_letter_code
_entity_poly.pdbx_strand_id
1 'polypeptide(L)'
;MDRAGRESVAKQLLAATEAVNEIVEERNLGDVATRVEYFPISAKTGEGVAELLTYVQSMMPESPFLFPEDEVSDVPEAMWVAELVREQLVRKTKQELPHSIHTRVTEFEWPHITVEILVERESQKGMVIGKGGQLLKDVGIAARRQLPEGCFLELKVSVEPGWQRRDDMLDRFGY
;
A
#
# COMPACT_ATOMS: atom_id res chain seq x y z
N MET A 1 9.68 1.73 17.71
CA MET A 1 10.04 2.32 19.02
C MET A 1 9.02 3.33 19.56
N ASP A 2 8.18 3.95 18.77
CA ASP A 2 7.25 5.03 19.19
C ASP A 2 6.19 4.64 20.22
N ARG A 3 5.84 3.37 20.33
CA ARG A 3 4.87 2.84 21.32
C ARG A 3 5.51 2.06 22.45
N ALA A 4 6.79 1.78 22.36
CA ALA A 4 7.52 0.94 23.31
C ALA A 4 8.67 1.73 23.92
N GLY A 5 8.80 1.72 25.26
CA GLY A 5 10.00 2.21 25.92
C GLY A 5 11.22 1.32 25.64
N ARG A 6 12.43 1.84 25.90
CA ARG A 6 13.68 1.10 25.66
C ARG A 6 13.73 -0.28 26.31
N GLU A 7 13.19 -0.43 27.50
CA GLU A 7 13.10 -1.72 28.20
C GLU A 7 12.21 -2.72 27.46
N SER A 8 11.09 -2.26 26.90
CA SER A 8 10.20 -3.09 26.08
C SER A 8 10.84 -3.52 24.77
N VAL A 9 11.67 -2.66 24.16
CA VAL A 9 12.45 -2.99 22.95
C VAL A 9 13.46 -4.09 23.24
N ALA A 10 14.22 -3.96 24.34
CA ALA A 10 15.18 -4.98 24.76
C ALA A 10 14.52 -6.34 25.01
N LYS A 11 13.36 -6.34 25.69
CA LYS A 11 12.58 -7.56 25.92
C LYS A 11 12.07 -8.21 24.61
N GLN A 12 11.64 -7.41 23.66
CA GLN A 12 11.22 -7.90 22.34
C GLN A 12 12.39 -8.49 21.54
N LEU A 13 13.56 -7.86 21.60
CA LEU A 13 14.76 -8.38 20.93
C LEU A 13 15.18 -9.74 21.50
N LEU A 14 15.17 -9.89 22.83
CA LEU A 14 15.46 -11.19 23.47
C LEU A 14 14.46 -12.25 23.03
N ALA A 15 13.17 -11.97 23.08
CA ALA A 15 12.14 -12.90 22.67
C ALA A 15 12.26 -13.29 21.17
N ALA A 16 12.61 -12.33 20.30
CA ALA A 16 12.83 -12.61 18.89
C ALA A 16 14.06 -13.50 18.67
N THR A 17 15.15 -13.28 19.43
CA THR A 17 16.35 -14.11 19.37
C THR A 17 16.07 -15.54 19.82
N GLU A 18 15.33 -15.71 20.93
CA GLU A 18 14.92 -17.03 21.42
C GLU A 18 14.09 -17.78 20.39
N ALA A 19 13.08 -17.13 19.80
CA ALA A 19 12.22 -17.73 18.78
C ALA A 19 13.00 -18.15 17.52
N VAL A 20 13.96 -17.33 17.08
CA VAL A 20 14.83 -17.70 15.94
C VAL A 20 15.68 -18.91 16.27
N ASN A 21 16.29 -18.96 17.46
CA ASN A 21 17.11 -20.09 17.89
C ASN A 21 16.29 -21.40 17.95
N GLU A 22 15.08 -21.36 18.49
CA GLU A 22 14.16 -22.52 18.51
C GLU A 22 13.88 -23.03 17.08
N ILE A 23 13.55 -22.14 16.13
CA ILE A 23 13.26 -22.51 14.73
C ILE A 23 14.52 -23.09 14.07
N VAL A 24 15.69 -22.52 14.32
CA VAL A 24 16.97 -23.00 13.76
C VAL A 24 17.29 -24.40 14.27
N GLU A 25 17.08 -24.66 15.56
CA GLU A 25 17.27 -25.99 16.15
C GLU A 25 16.26 -27.00 15.64
N GLU A 26 14.96 -26.67 15.67
CA GLU A 26 13.87 -27.56 15.20
C GLU A 26 14.03 -27.96 13.73
N ARG A 27 14.47 -27.03 12.89
CA ARG A 27 14.60 -27.25 11.43
C ARG A 27 16.02 -27.65 11.00
N ASN A 28 16.94 -27.75 11.93
CA ASN A 28 18.35 -28.07 11.67
C ASN A 28 19.01 -27.17 10.59
N LEU A 29 18.77 -25.85 10.72
CA LEU A 29 19.20 -24.84 9.74
C LEU A 29 20.67 -24.41 9.89
N GLY A 30 21.44 -25.05 10.76
CA GLY A 30 22.86 -24.80 10.97
C GLY A 30 23.14 -23.40 11.53
N ASP A 31 23.96 -22.63 10.83
CA ASP A 31 24.45 -21.32 11.28
C ASP A 31 23.53 -20.13 10.87
N VAL A 32 22.30 -20.38 10.45
CA VAL A 32 21.37 -19.32 10.01
C VAL A 32 21.11 -18.31 11.13
N ALA A 33 21.08 -18.74 12.39
CA ALA A 33 20.91 -17.84 13.54
C ALA A 33 21.97 -16.74 13.59
N THR A 34 23.19 -17.01 13.14
CA THR A 34 24.31 -16.03 13.14
C THR A 34 24.19 -15.00 12.03
N ARG A 35 23.24 -15.18 11.10
CA ARG A 35 22.97 -14.29 9.96
C ARG A 35 21.75 -13.41 10.17
N VAL A 36 21.09 -13.52 11.34
CA VAL A 36 19.90 -12.71 11.65
C VAL A 36 20.34 -11.44 12.36
N GLU A 37 20.04 -10.32 11.73
CA GLU A 37 20.31 -8.98 12.29
C GLU A 37 18.99 -8.33 12.74
N TYR A 38 19.05 -7.58 13.84
CA TYR A 38 17.87 -6.94 14.43
C TYR A 38 18.03 -5.43 14.43
N PHE A 39 17.08 -4.74 13.79
CA PHE A 39 17.06 -3.28 13.71
C PHE A 39 15.85 -2.72 14.45
N PRO A 40 16.01 -2.18 15.68
CA PRO A 40 14.94 -1.46 16.35
C PRO A 40 14.73 -0.11 15.69
N ILE A 41 13.64 0.03 14.94
CA ILE A 41 13.30 1.25 14.20
C ILE A 41 12.00 1.88 14.68
N SER A 42 11.85 3.17 14.42
CA SER A 42 10.58 3.88 14.48
C SER A 42 10.21 4.43 13.09
N ALA A 43 9.24 3.84 12.44
CA ALA A 43 8.75 4.34 11.16
C ALA A 43 8.14 5.75 11.25
N LYS A 44 7.67 6.15 12.45
CA LYS A 44 7.07 7.46 12.70
C LYS A 44 8.11 8.57 12.80
N THR A 45 9.23 8.32 13.49
CA THR A 45 10.28 9.33 13.75
C THR A 45 11.48 9.20 12.83
N GLY A 46 11.63 8.08 12.12
CA GLY A 46 12.81 7.76 11.33
C GLY A 46 13.99 7.23 12.14
N GLU A 47 13.86 7.11 13.47
CA GLU A 47 14.94 6.61 14.33
C GLU A 47 15.33 5.17 13.92
N GLY A 48 16.63 4.91 13.71
CA GLY A 48 17.18 3.61 13.31
C GLY A 48 16.98 3.25 11.81
N VAL A 49 16.23 4.05 11.04
CA VAL A 49 15.97 3.75 9.63
C VAL A 49 17.22 3.93 8.77
N ALA A 50 18.06 4.94 9.05
CA ALA A 50 19.28 5.18 8.30
C ALA A 50 20.28 4.02 8.44
N GLU A 51 20.42 3.47 9.63
CA GLU A 51 21.27 2.32 9.93
C GLU A 51 20.78 1.07 9.20
N LEU A 52 19.46 0.82 9.21
CA LEU A 52 18.86 -0.27 8.45
C LEU A 52 19.11 -0.12 6.95
N LEU A 53 18.91 1.06 6.38
CA LEU A 53 19.16 1.32 4.96
C LEU A 53 20.64 1.10 4.59
N THR A 54 21.58 1.59 5.41
CA THR A 54 23.01 1.39 5.19
C THR A 54 23.36 -0.10 5.20
N TYR A 55 22.80 -0.86 6.14
CA TYR A 55 23.02 -2.29 6.21
C TYR A 55 22.45 -3.02 4.97
N VAL A 56 21.21 -2.73 4.59
CA VAL A 56 20.58 -3.32 3.40
C VAL A 56 21.40 -3.03 2.16
N GLN A 57 21.85 -1.78 1.96
CA GLN A 57 22.70 -1.40 0.84
C GLN A 57 24.03 -2.16 0.81
N SER A 58 24.65 -2.39 1.97
CA SER A 58 25.91 -3.14 2.06
C SER A 58 25.76 -4.62 1.69
N MET A 59 24.55 -5.16 1.79
CA MET A 59 24.22 -6.56 1.44
C MET A 59 23.83 -6.75 -0.03
N MET A 60 23.58 -5.66 -0.73
CA MET A 60 23.19 -5.74 -2.15
C MET A 60 24.41 -6.03 -3.04
N PRO A 61 24.28 -6.98 -3.99
CA PRO A 61 25.33 -7.21 -4.96
C PRO A 61 25.42 -6.03 -5.94
N GLU A 62 26.62 -5.72 -6.39
CA GLU A 62 26.80 -4.83 -7.52
C GLU A 62 26.16 -5.43 -8.77
N SER A 63 25.29 -4.69 -9.42
CA SER A 63 24.63 -5.09 -10.67
C SER A 63 24.45 -3.88 -11.58
N PRO A 64 24.36 -4.08 -12.92
CA PRO A 64 23.91 -3.01 -13.79
C PRO A 64 22.48 -2.62 -13.48
N PHE A 65 22.08 -1.42 -13.87
CA PHE A 65 20.68 -0.98 -13.78
C PHE A 65 19.76 -1.97 -14.52
N LEU A 66 18.73 -2.45 -13.85
CA LEU A 66 17.71 -3.35 -14.44
C LEU A 66 16.63 -2.57 -15.17
N PHE A 67 16.45 -1.29 -14.82
CA PHE A 67 15.51 -0.34 -15.42
C PHE A 67 16.26 0.92 -15.86
N PRO A 68 15.75 1.70 -16.83
CA PRO A 68 16.29 3.02 -17.17
C PRO A 68 16.36 3.94 -15.95
N GLU A 69 17.37 4.81 -15.88
CA GLU A 69 17.59 5.69 -14.72
C GLU A 69 16.47 6.72 -14.51
N ASP A 70 15.73 7.05 -15.56
CA ASP A 70 14.61 7.99 -15.59
C ASP A 70 13.26 7.31 -15.30
N GLU A 71 13.24 5.98 -15.23
CA GLU A 71 12.04 5.21 -14.94
C GLU A 71 11.89 5.00 -13.42
N VAL A 72 10.94 5.74 -12.81
CA VAL A 72 10.70 5.70 -11.35
C VAL A 72 9.88 4.48 -10.93
N SER A 73 9.07 3.94 -11.85
CA SER A 73 8.16 2.82 -11.56
C SER A 73 7.76 2.12 -12.86
N ASP A 74 7.65 0.81 -12.82
CA ASP A 74 7.08 -0.04 -13.88
C ASP A 74 5.56 -0.17 -13.79
N VAL A 75 4.92 0.50 -12.83
CA VAL A 75 3.48 0.50 -12.65
C VAL A 75 2.81 1.27 -13.79
N PRO A 76 1.86 0.66 -14.53
CA PRO A 76 1.11 1.35 -15.57
C PRO A 76 0.45 2.63 -15.05
N GLU A 77 0.49 3.72 -15.83
CA GLU A 77 -0.09 5.02 -15.44
C GLU A 77 -1.55 4.91 -15.00
N ALA A 78 -2.34 4.08 -15.70
CA ALA A 78 -3.72 3.82 -15.34
C ALA A 78 -3.87 3.22 -13.93
N MET A 79 -3.01 2.28 -13.56
CA MET A 79 -3.00 1.67 -12.24
C MET A 79 -2.58 2.69 -11.18
N TRP A 80 -1.58 3.51 -11.47
CA TRP A 80 -1.14 4.58 -10.58
C TRP A 80 -2.27 5.60 -10.31
N VAL A 81 -3.01 6.02 -11.34
CA VAL A 81 -4.17 6.92 -11.17
C VAL A 81 -5.26 6.28 -10.31
N ALA A 82 -5.56 4.98 -10.52
CA ALA A 82 -6.52 4.26 -9.68
C ALA A 82 -6.10 4.25 -8.21
N GLU A 83 -4.80 3.99 -7.93
CA GLU A 83 -4.28 4.00 -6.57
C GLU A 83 -4.26 5.40 -5.92
N LEU A 84 -4.04 6.47 -6.67
CA LEU A 84 -4.21 7.84 -6.16
C LEU A 84 -5.64 8.08 -5.65
N VAL A 85 -6.65 7.64 -6.40
CA VAL A 85 -8.07 7.75 -5.99
C VAL A 85 -8.31 6.89 -4.74
N ARG A 86 -7.80 5.65 -4.72
CA ARG A 86 -7.93 4.74 -3.60
C ARG A 86 -7.31 5.31 -2.33
N GLU A 87 -6.11 5.88 -2.42
CA GLU A 87 -5.45 6.54 -1.29
C GLU A 87 -6.32 7.64 -0.67
N GLN A 88 -6.91 8.50 -1.51
CA GLN A 88 -7.77 9.57 -1.01
C GLN A 88 -9.05 9.04 -0.36
N LEU A 89 -9.62 7.95 -0.88
CA LEU A 89 -10.75 7.26 -0.25
C LEU A 89 -10.38 6.70 1.11
N VAL A 90 -9.27 5.95 1.20
CA VAL A 90 -8.78 5.37 2.46
C VAL A 90 -8.52 6.44 3.52
N ARG A 91 -7.93 7.57 3.14
CA ARG A 91 -7.67 8.69 4.07
C ARG A 91 -8.92 9.35 4.61
N LYS A 92 -10.00 9.35 3.84
CA LYS A 92 -11.26 10.06 4.17
C LYS A 92 -12.35 9.15 4.72
N THR A 93 -12.21 7.83 4.59
CA THR A 93 -13.15 6.84 5.10
C THR A 93 -12.63 6.18 6.39
N LYS A 94 -13.54 5.56 7.15
CA LYS A 94 -13.23 4.95 8.45
C LYS A 94 -13.82 3.55 8.52
N GLN A 95 -13.44 2.79 9.54
CA GLN A 95 -13.92 1.45 9.86
C GLN A 95 -13.56 0.43 8.76
N GLU A 96 -14.51 -0.36 8.29
CA GLU A 96 -14.32 -1.47 7.35
C GLU A 96 -14.31 -1.04 5.88
N LEU A 97 -14.76 0.18 5.59
CA LEU A 97 -14.90 0.67 4.22
C LEU A 97 -13.56 0.68 3.43
N PRO A 98 -12.41 1.10 4.01
CA PRO A 98 -11.13 1.07 3.33
C PRO A 98 -10.71 -0.31 2.79
N HIS A 99 -11.16 -1.38 3.42
CA HIS A 99 -10.81 -2.75 3.05
C HIS A 99 -11.77 -3.37 2.02
N SER A 100 -12.89 -2.72 1.76
CA SER A 100 -13.93 -3.20 0.84
C SER A 100 -14.08 -2.36 -0.43
N ILE A 101 -13.13 -1.43 -0.65
CA ILE A 101 -13.08 -0.58 -1.85
C ILE A 101 -12.01 -1.09 -2.79
N HIS A 102 -12.35 -1.22 -4.06
CA HIS A 102 -11.40 -1.36 -5.15
C HIS A 102 -11.55 -0.21 -6.13
N THR A 103 -10.46 0.17 -6.79
CA THR A 103 -10.44 1.22 -7.80
C THR A 103 -9.79 0.72 -9.08
N ARG A 104 -10.37 1.04 -10.22
CA ARG A 104 -9.78 0.76 -11.54
C ARG A 104 -10.06 1.89 -12.51
N VAL A 105 -9.15 2.11 -13.43
CA VAL A 105 -9.40 2.98 -14.57
C VAL A 105 -10.22 2.22 -15.61
N THR A 106 -11.32 2.80 -16.06
CA THR A 106 -12.18 2.26 -17.12
C THR A 106 -12.00 2.97 -18.45
N GLU A 107 -11.47 4.19 -18.42
CA GLU A 107 -11.18 4.99 -19.60
C GLU A 107 -9.93 5.84 -19.32
N PHE A 108 -8.93 5.76 -20.20
CA PHE A 108 -7.68 6.49 -20.10
C PHE A 108 -7.36 7.16 -21.43
N GLU A 109 -8.01 8.27 -21.70
CA GLU A 109 -7.83 9.09 -22.91
C GLU A 109 -7.54 10.54 -22.53
N TRP A 110 -6.28 10.91 -22.53
CA TRP A 110 -5.88 12.25 -22.15
C TRP A 110 -6.62 13.34 -22.93
N PRO A 111 -7.18 14.38 -22.27
CA PRO A 111 -7.09 14.68 -20.84
C PRO A 111 -8.15 13.99 -19.96
N HIS A 112 -8.98 13.14 -20.48
CA HIS A 112 -10.12 12.50 -19.80
C HIS A 112 -9.69 11.14 -19.21
N ILE A 113 -9.88 10.99 -17.91
CA ILE A 113 -9.65 9.74 -17.20
C ILE A 113 -10.89 9.43 -16.36
N THR A 114 -11.42 8.23 -16.53
CA THR A 114 -12.55 7.72 -15.74
C THR A 114 -12.06 6.62 -14.79
N VAL A 115 -12.26 6.83 -13.48
CA VAL A 115 -11.97 5.84 -12.46
C VAL A 115 -13.26 5.32 -11.86
N GLU A 116 -13.42 4.01 -11.90
CA GLU A 116 -14.52 3.31 -11.26
C GLU A 116 -14.09 2.85 -9.85
N ILE A 117 -14.95 3.16 -8.88
CA ILE A 117 -14.80 2.78 -7.46
C ILE A 117 -15.82 1.67 -7.21
N LEU A 118 -15.33 0.47 -6.90
CA LEU A 118 -16.16 -0.70 -6.65
C LEU A 118 -16.34 -0.89 -5.15
N VAL A 119 -17.57 -1.18 -4.75
CA VAL A 119 -17.96 -1.53 -3.38
C VAL A 119 -18.86 -2.75 -3.39
N GLU A 120 -18.98 -3.46 -2.26
CA GLU A 120 -19.78 -4.69 -2.19
C GLU A 120 -21.28 -4.45 -1.99
N ARG A 121 -21.68 -3.29 -1.42
CA ARG A 121 -23.06 -3.05 -0.97
C ARG A 121 -23.52 -1.63 -1.28
N GLU A 122 -24.83 -1.45 -1.52
CA GLU A 122 -25.45 -0.13 -1.71
C GLU A 122 -25.22 0.84 -0.54
N SER A 123 -25.21 0.33 0.70
CA SER A 123 -24.88 1.15 1.86
C SER A 123 -23.47 1.74 1.79
N GLN A 124 -22.49 0.97 1.31
CA GLN A 124 -21.12 1.43 1.11
C GLN A 124 -21.03 2.45 -0.03
N LYS A 125 -21.80 2.27 -1.11
CA LYS A 125 -21.92 3.26 -2.20
C LYS A 125 -22.37 4.60 -1.67
N GLY A 126 -23.41 4.61 -0.83
CA GLY A 126 -23.89 5.82 -0.18
C GLY A 126 -22.81 6.49 0.69
N MET A 127 -22.01 5.71 1.41
CA MET A 127 -20.91 6.22 2.23
C MET A 127 -19.78 6.83 1.37
N VAL A 128 -19.39 6.18 0.26
CA VAL A 128 -18.36 6.66 -0.67
C VAL A 128 -18.80 7.94 -1.38
N ILE A 129 -20.06 8.03 -1.78
CA ILE A 129 -20.61 9.26 -2.37
C ILE A 129 -20.65 10.38 -1.34
N GLY A 130 -21.07 10.05 -0.11
CA GLY A 130 -21.24 11.01 0.97
C GLY A 130 -22.46 11.90 0.81
N LYS A 131 -22.73 12.72 1.83
CA LYS A 131 -23.89 13.63 1.85
C LYS A 131 -23.79 14.61 0.68
N GLY A 132 -24.75 14.55 -0.25
CA GLY A 132 -24.80 15.42 -1.43
C GLY A 132 -23.60 15.26 -2.38
N GLY A 133 -22.91 14.11 -2.36
CA GLY A 133 -21.75 13.85 -3.20
C GLY A 133 -20.44 14.51 -2.70
N GLN A 134 -20.44 15.08 -1.49
CA GLN A 134 -19.32 15.88 -1.01
C GLN A 134 -18.04 15.06 -0.84
N LEU A 135 -18.12 13.84 -0.30
CA LEU A 135 -16.93 13.00 -0.10
C LEU A 135 -16.28 12.64 -1.44
N LEU A 136 -17.08 12.20 -2.40
CA LEU A 136 -16.60 11.84 -3.75
C LEU A 136 -15.96 13.04 -4.46
N LYS A 137 -16.56 14.22 -4.32
CA LYS A 137 -16.01 15.48 -4.84
C LYS A 137 -14.66 15.80 -4.20
N ASP A 138 -14.54 15.68 -2.87
CA ASP A 138 -13.30 15.95 -2.15
C ASP A 138 -12.18 14.97 -2.49
N VAL A 139 -12.54 13.71 -2.75
CA VAL A 139 -11.61 12.68 -3.27
C VAL A 139 -11.12 13.08 -4.65
N GLY A 140 -12.03 13.40 -5.57
CA GLY A 140 -11.66 13.81 -6.94
C GLY A 140 -10.78 15.06 -6.98
N ILE A 141 -11.05 16.06 -6.14
CA ILE A 141 -10.19 17.25 -6.02
C ILE A 141 -8.80 16.88 -5.51
N ALA A 142 -8.72 16.03 -4.47
CA ALA A 142 -7.45 15.67 -3.87
C ALA A 142 -6.60 14.77 -4.79
N ALA A 143 -7.20 13.82 -5.49
CA ALA A 143 -6.52 12.99 -6.47
C ALA A 143 -6.01 13.83 -7.67
N ARG A 144 -6.85 14.71 -8.22
CA ARG A 144 -6.49 15.56 -9.36
C ARG A 144 -5.32 16.49 -9.09
N ARG A 145 -5.09 16.92 -7.84
CA ARG A 145 -3.91 17.76 -7.48
C ARG A 145 -2.58 17.05 -7.67
N GLN A 146 -2.59 15.73 -7.78
CA GLN A 146 -1.42 14.89 -7.97
C GLN A 146 -1.25 14.46 -9.44
N LEU A 147 -2.21 14.79 -10.30
CA LEU A 147 -2.17 14.53 -11.74
C LEU A 147 -1.65 15.75 -12.49
N PRO A 148 -1.14 15.57 -13.73
CA PRO A 148 -0.71 16.70 -14.57
C PRO A 148 -1.83 17.72 -14.76
N GLU A 149 -1.46 18.98 -14.95
CA GLU A 149 -2.41 20.06 -15.21
C GLU A 149 -3.25 19.78 -16.46
N GLY A 150 -4.53 20.15 -16.40
CA GLY A 150 -5.49 19.90 -17.49
C GLY A 150 -6.20 18.56 -17.42
N CYS A 151 -5.81 17.66 -16.52
CA CYS A 151 -6.51 16.38 -16.36
C CYS A 151 -7.97 16.57 -15.92
N PHE A 152 -8.86 15.90 -16.63
CA PHE A 152 -10.28 15.78 -16.30
C PHE A 152 -10.54 14.39 -15.71
N LEU A 153 -10.68 14.32 -14.38
CA LEU A 153 -10.90 13.09 -13.66
C LEU A 153 -12.39 12.90 -13.33
N GLU A 154 -13.01 11.88 -13.90
CA GLU A 154 -14.36 11.43 -13.58
C GLU A 154 -14.30 10.24 -12.60
N LEU A 155 -15.15 10.27 -11.56
CA LEU A 155 -15.27 9.19 -10.58
C LEU A 155 -16.67 8.58 -10.65
N LYS A 156 -16.74 7.27 -10.88
CA LYS A 156 -17.96 6.47 -10.88
C LYS A 156 -17.97 5.50 -9.73
N VAL A 157 -19.11 5.30 -9.06
CA VAL A 157 -19.24 4.34 -7.95
C VAL A 157 -20.21 3.25 -8.34
N SER A 158 -19.74 2.01 -8.37
CA SER A 158 -20.49 0.81 -8.73
C SER A 158 -20.57 -0.17 -7.58
N VAL A 159 -21.64 -0.94 -7.51
CA VAL A 159 -21.80 -2.02 -6.54
C VAL A 159 -21.61 -3.34 -7.24
N GLU A 160 -20.63 -4.12 -6.78
CA GLU A 160 -20.35 -5.48 -7.28
C GLU A 160 -20.30 -6.43 -6.08
N PRO A 161 -21.41 -7.15 -5.80
CA PRO A 161 -21.49 -8.03 -4.64
C PRO A 161 -20.48 -9.18 -4.71
N GLY A 162 -19.72 -9.36 -3.61
CA GLY A 162 -18.80 -10.49 -3.46
C GLY A 162 -17.57 -10.45 -4.36
N TRP A 163 -17.21 -9.30 -4.93
CA TRP A 163 -16.06 -9.17 -5.82
C TRP A 163 -14.76 -9.71 -5.20
N GLN A 164 -14.56 -9.56 -3.90
CA GLN A 164 -13.37 -10.03 -3.17
C GLN A 164 -13.23 -11.57 -3.10
N ARG A 165 -14.29 -12.32 -3.42
CA ARG A 165 -14.34 -13.78 -3.35
C ARG A 165 -14.38 -14.44 -4.72
N ARG A 166 -14.26 -13.66 -5.77
CA ARG A 166 -14.37 -14.12 -7.15
C ARG A 166 -13.00 -14.07 -7.81
N ASP A 167 -12.43 -15.23 -8.08
CA ASP A 167 -11.10 -15.38 -8.71
C ASP A 167 -11.02 -14.65 -10.07
N ASP A 168 -12.11 -14.71 -10.88
CA ASP A 168 -12.20 -13.99 -12.14
C ASP A 168 -12.14 -12.46 -12.00
N MET A 169 -12.57 -11.95 -10.86
CA MET A 169 -12.49 -10.52 -10.56
C MET A 169 -11.11 -10.14 -10.01
N LEU A 170 -10.51 -11.00 -9.19
CA LEU A 170 -9.16 -10.79 -8.66
C LEU A 170 -8.14 -10.76 -9.80
N ASP A 171 -8.19 -11.74 -10.72
CA ASP A 171 -7.35 -11.76 -11.94
C ASP A 171 -7.55 -10.50 -12.81
N ARG A 172 -8.81 -10.05 -12.95
CA ARG A 172 -9.15 -8.83 -13.68
C ARG A 172 -8.61 -7.55 -13.06
N PHE A 173 -8.37 -7.56 -11.75
CA PHE A 173 -7.88 -6.43 -10.96
C PHE A 173 -6.37 -6.49 -10.73
N GLY A 174 -5.69 -7.54 -11.21
CA GLY A 174 -4.25 -7.70 -11.11
C GLY A 174 -3.76 -8.12 -9.71
N TYR A 175 -4.59 -8.90 -8.98
CA TYR A 175 -4.21 -9.52 -7.71
C TYR A 175 -3.79 -10.96 -7.90
#